data_5cf4fbd15076f68705093fd227496d9a
#
_entry.id   5cf4fbd15076f68705093fd227496d9a
#
_cell.length_a   1.000
_cell.length_b   1.000
_cell.length_c   1.000
_cell.angle_alpha   90.00
_cell.angle_beta   90.00
_cell.angle_gamma   90.00
#
_symmetry.space_group_name_H-M   'P 1'
#
loop_
_entity.id
_entity.type
_entity.pdbx_description
1 polymer ?
#
loop_
_entity_poly.entity_id
_entity_poly.type
_entity_poly.pdbx_seq_one_letter_code
_entity_poly.pdbx_strand_id
1 'polypeptide(L)'
;MGSTPQAIEDRRRGIYSYEALRSRLAEGKFSKPGSRDLLAPVIHLEPLQPEEMLVLCEKLADMHGGLYGYARKLSTADLARFIKLEYGRIGADQHIMPREVIRDFIELLNLLYQDPSRTMDELLDSEDFAYARSEAVSDQADQAFAEFTI
;
A
#
# COMPACT_ATOMS: atom_id res chain seq x y z
N MET A 1 -4.73 0.35 19.41
CA MET A 1 -3.85 1.53 19.34
C MET A 1 -2.77 1.21 18.32
N GLY A 2 -2.60 2.05 17.27
CA GLY A 2 -1.55 1.90 16.27
C GLY A 2 -0.31 2.70 16.70
N SER A 3 0.89 2.16 16.42
CA SER A 3 2.16 2.80 16.76
C SER A 3 3.23 2.37 15.76
N THR A 4 4.31 3.15 15.64
CA THR A 4 5.48 2.74 14.86
C THR A 4 6.35 1.75 15.65
N PRO A 5 7.11 0.87 14.99
CA PRO A 5 8.03 -0.03 15.68
C PRO A 5 8.98 0.71 16.65
N GLN A 6 9.50 1.86 16.22
CA GLN A 6 10.39 2.69 17.05
C GLN A 6 9.76 3.15 18.36
N ALA A 7 8.45 3.52 18.33
CA ALA A 7 7.76 3.95 19.54
C ALA A 7 7.58 2.81 20.57
N ILE A 8 7.65 1.57 20.13
CA ILE A 8 7.52 0.38 20.98
C ILE A 8 8.91 -0.17 21.36
N GLU A 9 9.76 -0.40 20.36
CA GLU A 9 10.99 -1.20 20.47
C GLU A 9 12.21 -0.40 20.90
N ASP A 10 12.19 0.94 20.75
CA ASP A 10 13.31 1.78 21.19
C ASP A 10 13.53 1.64 22.71
N ARG A 11 14.69 1.11 23.09
CA ARG A 11 15.05 0.88 24.48
C ARG A 11 15.32 2.15 25.28
N ARG A 12 15.45 3.30 24.63
CA ARG A 12 15.71 4.59 25.29
C ARG A 12 14.47 5.45 25.42
N ARG A 13 13.60 5.46 24.39
CA ARG A 13 12.46 6.37 24.30
C ARG A 13 11.13 5.66 24.05
N GLY A 14 11.14 4.40 23.61
CA GLY A 14 9.96 3.59 23.36
C GLY A 14 9.38 2.96 24.62
N ILE A 15 8.28 2.24 24.43
CA ILE A 15 7.59 1.50 25.51
C ILE A 15 8.53 0.47 26.14
N TYR A 16 9.45 -0.13 25.39
CA TYR A 16 10.42 -1.10 25.87
C TYR A 16 11.54 -0.50 26.73
N SER A 17 11.59 0.82 26.92
CA SER A 17 12.43 1.45 27.94
C SER A 17 11.99 1.09 29.36
N TYR A 18 10.71 0.75 29.55
CA TYR A 18 10.15 0.28 30.81
C TYR A 18 10.20 -1.25 30.86
N GLU A 19 11.07 -1.81 31.68
CA GLU A 19 11.29 -3.25 31.74
C GLU A 19 10.02 -4.05 32.08
N ALA A 20 9.18 -3.51 32.96
CA ALA A 20 7.90 -4.12 33.32
C ALA A 20 6.91 -4.21 32.16
N LEU A 21 6.92 -3.23 31.25
CA LEU A 21 6.09 -3.25 30.03
C LEU A 21 6.72 -4.15 28.96
N ARG A 22 8.03 -4.08 28.81
CA ARG A 22 8.76 -4.96 27.88
C ARG A 22 8.49 -6.44 28.17
N SER A 23 8.56 -6.86 29.43
CA SER A 23 8.33 -8.26 29.82
C SER A 23 6.91 -8.76 29.53
N ARG A 24 5.93 -7.84 29.48
CA ARG A 24 4.52 -8.15 29.20
C ARG A 24 4.15 -8.07 27.73
N LEU A 25 4.84 -7.22 26.98
CA LEU A 25 4.55 -6.94 25.58
C LEU A 25 5.50 -7.67 24.61
N ALA A 26 6.60 -8.23 25.13
CA ALA A 26 7.53 -9.00 24.31
C ALA A 26 6.84 -10.23 23.73
N GLU A 27 7.28 -10.60 22.54
CA GLU A 27 6.81 -11.82 21.86
C GLU A 27 6.96 -13.05 22.75
N GLY A 28 5.97 -13.93 22.69
CA GLY A 28 6.00 -15.17 23.42
C GLY A 28 7.18 -16.05 22.99
N LYS A 29 7.77 -16.78 23.94
CA LYS A 29 8.92 -17.69 23.67
C LYS A 29 8.64 -18.77 22.63
N PHE A 30 7.37 -18.98 22.29
CA PHE A 30 6.90 -19.99 21.34
C PHE A 30 6.49 -19.37 20.00
N SER A 31 6.57 -18.04 19.83
CA SER A 31 6.31 -17.37 18.56
C SER A 31 7.36 -17.78 17.54
N LYS A 32 6.93 -18.28 16.40
CA LYS A 32 7.83 -18.59 15.29
C LYS A 32 8.04 -17.32 14.44
N PRO A 33 9.27 -17.05 13.98
CA PRO A 33 9.51 -15.98 13.02
C PRO A 33 8.58 -16.13 11.80
N GLY A 34 7.87 -15.05 11.43
CA GLY A 34 6.93 -15.04 10.32
C GLY A 34 5.53 -15.61 10.62
N SER A 35 5.24 -16.00 11.87
CA SER A 35 3.88 -16.38 12.29
C SER A 35 3.13 -15.15 12.77
N ARG A 36 1.98 -14.83 12.14
CA ARG A 36 1.08 -13.78 12.63
C ARG A 36 0.32 -14.29 13.85
N ASP A 37 0.77 -13.94 15.03
CA ASP A 37 0.02 -14.18 16.27
C ASP A 37 -0.96 -13.02 16.52
N LEU A 38 -2.21 -13.22 16.12
CA LEU A 38 -3.28 -12.21 16.29
C LEU A 38 -3.78 -12.10 17.74
N LEU A 39 -3.35 -12.99 18.63
CA LEU A 39 -3.67 -12.96 20.06
C LEU A 39 -2.54 -12.35 20.89
N ALA A 40 -1.41 -12.04 20.28
CA ALA A 40 -0.32 -11.36 20.95
C ALA A 40 -0.72 -9.93 21.36
N PRO A 41 -0.15 -9.41 22.47
CA PRO A 41 -0.42 -8.05 22.91
C PRO A 41 0.09 -6.98 21.92
N VAL A 42 1.07 -7.33 21.09
CA VAL A 42 1.59 -6.50 19.99
C VAL A 42 1.47 -7.30 18.69
N ILE A 43 0.74 -6.73 17.73
CA ILE A 43 0.59 -7.31 16.39
C ILE A 43 1.43 -6.47 15.44
N HIS A 44 2.44 -7.08 14.83
CA HIS A 44 3.24 -6.46 13.80
C HIS A 44 2.50 -6.50 12.47
N LEU A 45 2.34 -5.33 11.84
CA LEU A 45 1.76 -5.21 10.50
C LEU A 45 2.90 -5.20 9.49
N GLU A 46 2.89 -6.19 8.61
CA GLU A 46 3.79 -6.25 7.48
C GLU A 46 3.22 -5.47 6.28
N PRO A 47 4.08 -4.93 5.40
CA PRO A 47 3.62 -4.36 4.13
C PRO A 47 2.81 -5.37 3.32
N LEU A 48 1.78 -4.88 2.61
CA LEU A 48 0.98 -5.72 1.73
C LEU A 48 1.85 -6.32 0.63
N GLN A 49 1.71 -7.62 0.44
CA GLN A 49 2.34 -8.33 -0.66
C GLN A 49 1.62 -8.06 -1.99
N PRO A 50 2.27 -8.24 -3.16
CA PRO A 50 1.64 -8.02 -4.47
C PRO A 50 0.33 -8.78 -4.64
N GLU A 51 0.24 -10.00 -4.14
CA GLU A 51 -0.95 -10.84 -4.21
C GLU A 51 -2.09 -10.30 -3.34
N GLU A 52 -1.77 -9.78 -2.16
CA GLU A 52 -2.74 -9.14 -1.27
C GLU A 52 -3.26 -7.83 -1.88
N MET A 53 -2.37 -7.07 -2.55
CA MET A 53 -2.72 -5.85 -3.26
C MET A 53 -3.63 -6.14 -4.46
N LEU A 54 -3.40 -7.23 -5.18
CA LEU A 54 -4.26 -7.67 -6.28
C LEU A 54 -5.68 -7.95 -5.78
N VAL A 55 -5.83 -8.69 -4.69
CA VAL A 55 -7.13 -8.96 -4.07
C VAL A 55 -7.81 -7.67 -3.60
N LEU A 56 -7.04 -6.71 -3.08
CA LEU A 56 -7.56 -5.41 -2.69
C LEU A 56 -8.10 -4.63 -3.90
N CYS A 57 -7.34 -4.55 -5.00
CA CYS A 57 -7.77 -3.90 -6.24
C CYS A 57 -9.01 -4.60 -6.83
N GLU A 58 -9.10 -5.93 -6.76
CA GLU A 58 -10.28 -6.66 -7.21
C GLU A 58 -11.53 -6.24 -6.44
N LYS A 59 -11.45 -6.18 -5.11
CA LYS A 59 -12.55 -5.72 -4.25
C LYS A 59 -12.92 -4.26 -4.50
N LEU A 60 -11.92 -3.39 -4.72
CA LEU A 60 -12.17 -1.98 -5.04
C LEU A 60 -12.90 -1.84 -6.37
N ALA A 61 -12.54 -2.61 -7.40
CA ALA A 61 -13.23 -2.61 -8.68
C ALA A 61 -14.69 -3.07 -8.55
N ASP A 62 -14.95 -4.11 -7.76
CA ASP A 62 -16.31 -4.57 -7.48
C ASP A 62 -17.14 -3.53 -6.71
N MET A 63 -16.54 -2.88 -5.71
CA MET A 63 -17.18 -1.81 -4.95
C MET A 63 -17.49 -0.60 -5.83
N HIS A 64 -16.56 -0.20 -6.69
CA HIS A 64 -16.73 0.90 -7.63
C HIS A 64 -17.86 0.59 -8.64
N GLY A 65 -17.88 -0.63 -9.20
CA GLY A 65 -18.96 -1.08 -10.07
C GLY A 65 -20.32 -1.07 -9.38
N GLY A 66 -20.37 -1.52 -8.12
CA GLY A 66 -21.59 -1.48 -7.30
C GLY A 66 -22.07 -0.06 -7.00
N LEU A 67 -21.14 0.87 -6.73
CA LEU A 67 -21.47 2.28 -6.47
C LEU A 67 -22.04 3.00 -7.69
N TYR A 68 -21.47 2.75 -8.87
CA TYR A 68 -21.84 3.42 -10.12
C TYR A 68 -22.78 2.59 -11.02
N GLY A 69 -23.20 1.41 -10.58
CA GLY A 69 -24.23 0.61 -11.25
C GLY A 69 -23.75 -0.07 -12.54
N TYR A 70 -22.48 -0.49 -12.63
CA TYR A 70 -21.96 -1.25 -13.78
C TYR A 70 -21.26 -2.53 -13.35
N ALA A 71 -21.23 -3.51 -14.25
CA ALA A 71 -20.48 -4.75 -14.02
C ALA A 71 -18.98 -4.55 -14.29
N ARG A 72 -18.14 -5.04 -13.39
CA ARG A 72 -16.69 -5.03 -13.59
C ARG A 72 -16.30 -5.64 -14.92
N LYS A 73 -15.57 -4.88 -15.75
CA LYS A 73 -15.03 -5.33 -17.04
C LYS A 73 -13.56 -5.75 -16.98
N LEU A 74 -12.88 -5.44 -15.87
CA LEU A 74 -11.46 -5.73 -15.69
C LEU A 74 -11.23 -7.22 -15.42
N SER A 75 -10.33 -7.80 -16.18
CA SER A 75 -9.85 -9.17 -15.96
C SER A 75 -8.78 -9.22 -14.85
N THR A 76 -8.53 -10.40 -14.32
CA THR A 76 -7.42 -10.62 -13.38
C THR A 76 -6.06 -10.31 -14.03
N ALA A 77 -5.94 -10.47 -15.36
CA ALA A 77 -4.72 -10.13 -16.10
C ALA A 77 -4.46 -8.63 -16.12
N ASP A 78 -5.52 -7.80 -16.29
CA ASP A 78 -5.42 -6.34 -16.27
C ASP A 78 -4.97 -5.84 -14.89
N LEU A 79 -5.54 -6.41 -13.83
CA LEU A 79 -5.16 -6.11 -12.47
C LEU A 79 -3.71 -6.51 -12.17
N ALA A 80 -3.29 -7.69 -12.60
CA ALA A 80 -1.91 -8.16 -12.43
C ALA A 80 -0.91 -7.27 -13.18
N ARG A 81 -1.28 -6.79 -14.40
CA ARG A 81 -0.45 -5.86 -15.16
C ARG A 81 -0.30 -4.52 -14.44
N PHE A 82 -1.41 -3.96 -13.94
CA PHE A 82 -1.38 -2.74 -13.14
C PHE A 82 -0.46 -2.87 -11.92
N ILE A 83 -0.65 -3.91 -11.11
CA ILE A 83 0.18 -4.17 -9.93
C ILE A 83 1.65 -4.33 -10.31
N LYS A 84 1.96 -5.05 -11.39
CA LYS A 84 3.34 -5.21 -11.87
C LYS A 84 3.98 -3.87 -12.26
N LEU A 85 3.23 -2.97 -12.88
CA LEU A 85 3.69 -1.63 -13.23
C LEU A 85 3.94 -0.79 -11.97
N GLU A 86 3.02 -0.82 -11.00
CA GLU A 86 3.18 -0.11 -9.74
C GLU A 86 4.40 -0.60 -8.94
N TYR A 87 4.58 -1.91 -8.82
CA TYR A 87 5.75 -2.49 -8.15
C TYR A 87 7.05 -2.31 -8.94
N GLY A 88 7.00 -2.19 -10.25
CA GLY A 88 8.17 -1.90 -11.09
C GLY A 88 8.64 -0.44 -11.03
N ARG A 89 7.79 0.49 -10.57
CA ARG A 89 8.14 1.92 -10.39
C ARG A 89 9.12 2.14 -9.26
N ILE A 90 8.96 1.38 -8.21
CA ILE A 90 9.67 1.56 -6.96
C ILE A 90 10.87 0.63 -7.04
N GLY A 91 12.08 1.21 -7.00
CA GLY A 91 13.30 0.42 -6.91
C GLY A 91 13.22 -0.55 -5.73
N ALA A 92 14.03 -1.60 -5.76
CA ALA A 92 13.99 -2.71 -4.81
C ALA A 92 14.10 -2.32 -3.32
N ASP A 93 14.47 -1.06 -3.02
CA ASP A 93 14.72 -0.55 -1.68
C ASP A 93 13.59 0.32 -1.09
N GLN A 94 12.51 0.57 -1.82
CA GLN A 94 11.41 1.41 -1.34
C GLN A 94 10.12 0.60 -1.16
N HIS A 95 9.49 0.78 0.00
CA HIS A 95 8.19 0.16 0.28
C HIS A 95 7.08 0.88 -0.47
N ILE A 96 6.31 0.13 -1.26
CA ILE A 96 5.09 0.63 -1.88
C ILE A 96 4.11 1.06 -0.80
N MET A 97 3.63 2.31 -0.91
CA MET A 97 2.54 2.78 -0.07
C MET A 97 1.19 2.34 -0.65
N PRO A 98 0.44 1.49 0.05
CA PRO A 98 -0.88 1.03 -0.42
C PRO A 98 -1.81 2.18 -0.79
N ARG A 99 -1.68 3.32 -0.11
CA ARG A 99 -2.47 4.52 -0.37
C ARG A 99 -2.29 5.07 -1.78
N GLU A 100 -1.08 5.07 -2.29
CA GLU A 100 -0.78 5.57 -3.65
C GLU A 100 -1.35 4.63 -4.70
N VAL A 101 -1.10 3.34 -4.55
CA VAL A 101 -1.66 2.32 -5.45
C VAL A 101 -3.19 2.39 -5.48
N ILE A 102 -3.85 2.54 -4.33
CA ILE A 102 -5.31 2.67 -4.24
C ILE A 102 -5.78 3.93 -4.96
N ARG A 103 -5.11 5.07 -4.77
CA ARG A 103 -5.45 6.34 -5.43
C ARG A 103 -5.37 6.20 -6.95
N ASP A 104 -4.25 5.71 -7.44
CA ASP A 104 -3.98 5.58 -8.87
C ASP A 104 -4.94 4.56 -9.51
N PHE A 105 -5.26 3.48 -8.79
CA PHE A 105 -6.24 2.50 -9.24
C PHE A 105 -7.67 3.06 -9.32
N ILE A 106 -8.11 3.84 -8.32
CA ILE A 106 -9.42 4.49 -8.34
C ILE A 106 -9.51 5.50 -9.49
N GLU A 107 -8.44 6.24 -9.76
CA GLU A 107 -8.39 7.15 -10.89
C GLU A 107 -8.55 6.42 -12.22
N LEU A 108 -7.87 5.29 -12.42
CA LEU A 108 -8.05 4.43 -13.58
C LEU A 108 -9.49 3.92 -13.71
N LEU A 109 -10.11 3.49 -12.62
CA LEU A 109 -11.51 3.06 -12.62
C LEU A 109 -12.47 4.21 -13.04
N ASN A 110 -12.22 5.43 -12.55
CA ASN A 110 -12.99 6.60 -12.92
C ASN A 110 -12.86 6.92 -14.43
N LEU A 111 -11.65 6.84 -14.98
CA LEU A 111 -11.41 7.06 -16.42
C LEU A 111 -12.12 6.02 -17.28
N LEU A 112 -12.03 4.74 -16.90
CA LEU A 112 -12.75 3.65 -17.59
C LEU A 112 -14.27 3.76 -17.48
N TYR A 113 -14.77 4.32 -16.38
CA TYR A 113 -16.19 4.59 -16.21
C TYR A 113 -16.67 5.76 -17.08
N GLN A 114 -15.88 6.84 -17.17
CA GLN A 114 -16.20 8.01 -17.98
C GLN A 114 -16.13 7.73 -19.47
N ASP A 115 -15.18 6.90 -19.90
CA ASP A 115 -15.02 6.50 -21.29
C ASP A 115 -14.97 4.96 -21.42
N PRO A 116 -16.14 4.31 -21.56
CA PRO A 116 -16.23 2.85 -21.67
C PRO A 116 -15.61 2.25 -22.92
N SER A 117 -15.19 3.07 -23.89
CA SER A 117 -14.52 2.63 -25.13
C SER A 117 -13.03 2.37 -24.89
N ARG A 118 -12.43 2.97 -23.87
CA ARG A 118 -11.03 2.77 -23.53
C ARG A 118 -10.81 1.43 -22.84
N THR A 119 -9.63 0.89 -23.08
CA THR A 119 -9.16 -0.33 -22.41
C THR A 119 -8.15 0.02 -21.32
N MET A 120 -7.97 -0.90 -20.37
CA MET A 120 -6.95 -0.75 -19.31
C MET A 120 -5.55 -0.62 -19.92
N ASP A 121 -5.27 -1.39 -20.97
CA ASP A 121 -3.98 -1.36 -21.66
C ASP A 121 -3.67 0.00 -22.27
N GLU A 122 -4.63 0.62 -22.94
CA GLU A 122 -4.47 1.96 -23.51
C GLU A 122 -4.19 3.02 -22.45
N LEU A 123 -4.84 2.92 -21.29
CA LEU A 123 -4.62 3.85 -20.18
C LEU A 123 -3.24 3.65 -19.54
N LEU A 124 -2.84 2.41 -19.32
CA LEU A 124 -1.53 2.11 -18.72
C LEU A 124 -0.34 2.45 -19.62
N ASP A 125 -0.55 2.42 -20.95
CA ASP A 125 0.47 2.79 -21.95
C ASP A 125 0.44 4.29 -22.29
N SER A 126 -0.54 5.05 -21.78
CA SER A 126 -0.66 6.50 -22.07
C SER A 126 0.46 7.32 -21.40
N GLU A 127 0.85 8.41 -22.06
CA GLU A 127 1.80 9.40 -21.50
C GLU A 127 1.25 10.07 -20.24
N ASP A 128 -0.07 10.21 -20.14
CA ASP A 128 -0.75 10.80 -18.97
C ASP A 128 -0.51 9.96 -17.71
N PHE A 129 -0.58 8.62 -17.82
CA PHE A 129 -0.26 7.74 -16.71
C PHE A 129 1.22 7.78 -16.34
N ALA A 130 2.11 7.94 -17.32
CA ALA A 130 3.54 8.10 -17.10
C ALA A 130 3.86 9.45 -16.45
N TYR A 131 3.12 10.52 -16.77
CA TYR A 131 3.30 11.87 -16.20
C TYR A 131 2.84 11.93 -14.74
N ALA A 132 1.63 11.47 -14.42
CA ALA A 132 1.13 11.37 -13.04
C ALA A 132 2.09 10.55 -12.14
N ARG A 133 2.73 9.57 -12.74
CA ARG A 133 3.80 8.76 -12.17
C ARG A 133 5.07 9.56 -11.83
N SER A 134 5.46 10.55 -12.64
CA SER A 134 6.65 11.38 -12.39
C SER A 134 6.42 12.46 -11.34
N GLU A 135 5.21 13.03 -11.25
CA GLU A 135 4.85 14.01 -10.23
C GLU A 135 4.82 13.41 -8.81
N ALA A 136 4.28 12.20 -8.65
CA ALA A 136 4.23 11.51 -7.36
C ALA A 136 5.64 11.27 -6.77
N VAL A 137 6.65 11.06 -7.62
CA VAL A 137 8.06 10.90 -7.20
C VAL A 137 8.67 12.25 -6.81
N SER A 138 8.30 13.36 -7.49
CA SER A 138 8.81 14.71 -7.16
C SER A 138 8.23 15.24 -5.85
N ASP A 139 6.94 15.03 -5.59
CA ASP A 139 6.29 15.45 -4.33
C ASP A 139 6.87 14.76 -3.09
N GLN A 140 7.28 13.50 -3.21
CA GLN A 140 7.94 12.78 -2.11
C GLN A 140 9.36 13.29 -1.84
N ALA A 141 10.09 13.68 -2.88
CA ALA A 141 11.41 14.28 -2.73
C ALA A 141 11.32 15.65 -2.05
N ASP A 142 10.33 16.48 -2.40
CA ASP A 142 10.11 17.79 -1.81
C ASP A 142 9.63 17.72 -0.36
N GLN A 143 8.81 16.75 0.01
CA GLN A 143 8.40 16.52 1.40
C GLN A 143 9.55 16.04 2.28
N ALA A 144 10.43 15.19 1.78
CA ALA A 144 11.63 14.76 2.50
C ALA A 144 12.62 15.91 2.73
N PHE A 145 12.67 16.90 1.82
CA PHE A 145 13.49 18.11 1.98
C PHE A 145 12.87 19.15 2.93
N ALA A 146 11.55 19.24 3.02
CA ALA A 146 10.86 20.19 3.91
C ALA A 146 11.05 19.87 5.40
N GLU A 147 11.31 18.61 5.76
CA GLU A 147 11.60 18.20 7.13
C GLU A 147 13.04 18.53 7.61
N PHE A 148 13.91 19.02 6.71
CA PHE A 148 15.33 19.29 7.02
C PHE A 148 15.67 20.76 7.21
N THR A 149 14.69 21.66 7.25
CA THR A 149 14.93 23.09 7.46
C THR A 149 14.51 23.50 8.87
N ILE A 150 15.40 23.36 9.82
CA ILE A 150 15.45 24.08 11.10
C ILE A 150 16.86 24.58 11.30
#